data_297e409bb87bd3820b7d70ccdb61714b
#
_entry.id   297e409bb87bd3820b7d70ccdb61714b
#
_cell.length_a   1.000
_cell.length_b   1.000
_cell.length_c   1.000
_cell.angle_alpha   90.00
_cell.angle_beta   90.00
_cell.angle_gamma   90.00
#
_symmetry.space_group_name_H-M   'P 1'
#
loop_
_entity.id
_entity.type
_entity.pdbx_description
1 polymer ?
#
loop_
_entity_poly.entity_id
_entity_poly.type
_entity_poly.pdbx_seq_one_letter_code
_entity_poly.pdbx_strand_id
1 'polypeptide(L)'
;MKTFTIVIPTYNNLNLFKSAYSSVCKQDFKDYEIVVVDDSTDSSIEDYVSSLNNPNLIYRHHVPSAGAVNNWNHGLQLASGKYVIVLHHDEAFEEDNYLTSLNVQFQKGYDVLVSRVKVFNGGILKSNMFSEAVMKGFIGCPSLLFLCNVIGPCSCVAFKRAHITDFDNRLNWLVDVDWYYRLLKRKRRKFLDHLHINSFNDHEDKITNQIDVKQSEVKDIAILNVKYKYHLLLRCCLFINKMVMLYDLKSIIKKLIRK
;
A
#
# COMPACT_ATOMS: atom_id res chain seq x y z
N MET A 1 4.22 -2.66 24.32
CA MET A 1 3.62 -2.76 22.97
C MET A 1 3.85 -1.41 22.29
N LYS A 2 4.45 -1.38 21.13
CA LYS A 2 4.72 -0.15 20.37
C LYS A 2 3.42 0.46 19.83
N THR A 3 3.44 1.79 19.61
CA THR A 3 2.30 2.48 18.99
C THR A 3 2.17 2.13 17.52
N PHE A 4 3.27 2.14 16.75
CA PHE A 4 3.25 1.78 15.34
C PHE A 4 4.13 0.57 15.03
N THR A 5 3.70 -0.24 14.05
CA THR A 5 4.55 -1.12 13.27
C THR A 5 4.62 -0.60 11.85
N ILE A 6 5.82 -0.35 11.36
CA ILE A 6 6.09 -0.08 9.96
C ILE A 6 6.65 -1.35 9.35
N VAL A 7 5.86 -2.01 8.51
CA VAL A 7 6.29 -3.19 7.75
C VAL A 7 6.96 -2.70 6.47
N ILE A 8 8.19 -3.10 6.23
CA ILE A 8 8.94 -2.77 5.01
C ILE A 8 9.23 -4.08 4.26
N PRO A 9 8.34 -4.48 3.34
CA PRO A 9 8.67 -5.57 2.42
C PRO A 9 9.71 -5.09 1.41
N THR A 10 10.73 -5.91 1.18
CA THR A 10 11.86 -5.56 0.32
C THR A 10 12.25 -6.70 -0.60
N TYR A 11 12.89 -6.36 -1.75
CA TYR A 11 13.36 -7.29 -2.76
C TYR A 11 14.50 -6.65 -3.57
N ASN A 12 15.70 -7.26 -3.57
CA ASN A 12 16.86 -6.99 -4.44
C ASN A 12 17.34 -5.53 -4.56
N ASN A 13 16.81 -4.56 -3.82
CA ASN A 13 17.16 -3.16 -4.01
C ASN A 13 17.54 -2.46 -2.70
N LEU A 14 18.80 -2.58 -2.33
CA LEU A 14 19.35 -1.99 -1.10
C LEU A 14 19.19 -0.45 -1.05
N ASN A 15 19.35 0.25 -2.18
CA ASN A 15 19.29 1.71 -2.18
C ASN A 15 17.86 2.22 -1.92
N LEU A 16 16.87 1.60 -2.51
CA LEU A 16 15.48 1.91 -2.24
C LEU A 16 15.13 1.58 -0.79
N PHE A 17 15.53 0.39 -0.29
CA PHE A 17 15.34 0.04 1.12
C PHE A 17 15.97 1.08 2.07
N LYS A 18 17.20 1.54 1.80
CA LYS A 18 17.85 2.59 2.60
C LYS A 18 17.04 3.89 2.62
N SER A 19 16.45 4.28 1.49
CA SER A 19 15.60 5.46 1.39
C SER A 19 14.34 5.32 2.25
N ALA A 20 13.61 4.20 2.10
CA ALA A 20 12.42 3.90 2.91
C ALA A 20 12.76 3.89 4.41
N TYR A 21 13.77 3.13 4.81
CA TYR A 21 14.24 3.04 6.20
C TYR A 21 14.63 4.41 6.76
N SER A 22 15.39 5.22 6.01
CA SER A 22 15.78 6.57 6.41
C SER A 22 14.56 7.47 6.67
N SER A 23 13.51 7.38 5.85
CA SER A 23 12.29 8.17 6.03
C SER A 23 11.55 7.82 7.33
N VAL A 24 11.60 6.55 7.73
CA VAL A 24 11.07 6.09 9.03
C VAL A 24 11.90 6.62 10.18
N CYS A 25 13.23 6.55 10.08
CA CYS A 25 14.12 7.03 11.13
C CYS A 25 14.03 8.55 11.37
N LYS A 26 13.70 9.34 10.35
CA LYS A 26 13.50 10.79 10.44
C LYS A 26 12.23 11.19 11.18
N GLN A 27 11.25 10.28 11.34
CA GLN A 27 10.00 10.60 12.02
C GLN A 27 10.25 11.17 13.43
N ASP A 28 9.52 12.22 13.79
CA ASP A 28 9.55 12.84 15.11
C ASP A 28 8.95 11.93 16.19
N PHE A 29 7.98 11.10 15.84
CA PHE A 29 7.36 10.11 16.71
C PHE A 29 8.25 8.86 16.82
N LYS A 30 8.72 8.50 18.04
CA LYS A 30 9.72 7.44 18.25
C LYS A 30 9.19 6.12 18.81
N ASP A 31 7.90 6.04 19.17
CA ASP A 31 7.32 4.80 19.70
C ASP A 31 6.81 3.89 18.58
N TYR A 32 7.74 3.40 17.77
CA TYR A 32 7.49 2.44 16.69
C TYR A 32 8.46 1.27 16.70
N GLU A 33 8.10 0.22 16.00
CA GLU A 33 8.97 -0.86 15.55
C GLU A 33 8.98 -0.91 14.02
N ILE A 34 10.04 -1.45 13.45
CA ILE A 34 10.19 -1.70 12.01
C ILE A 34 10.27 -3.20 11.82
N VAL A 35 9.42 -3.73 10.95
CA VAL A 35 9.44 -5.12 10.53
C VAL A 35 9.89 -5.16 9.07
N VAL A 36 11.09 -5.64 8.83
CA VAL A 36 11.64 -5.85 7.47
C VAL A 36 11.42 -7.33 7.10
N VAL A 37 10.70 -7.54 6.01
CA VAL A 37 10.50 -8.86 5.41
C VAL A 37 11.12 -8.86 4.03
N ASP A 38 12.18 -9.64 3.89
CA ASP A 38 13.07 -9.63 2.73
C ASP A 38 12.88 -10.89 1.88
N ASP A 39 12.57 -10.69 0.62
CA ASP A 39 12.39 -11.74 -0.37
C ASP A 39 13.52 -11.75 -1.40
N SER A 40 14.64 -11.05 -1.10
CA SER A 40 15.81 -10.88 -1.97
C SER A 40 16.50 -12.21 -2.27
N THR A 41 17.19 -12.23 -3.40
CA THR A 41 18.01 -13.38 -3.83
C THR A 41 19.47 -13.30 -3.34
N ASP A 42 19.86 -12.15 -2.78
CA ASP A 42 21.20 -11.90 -2.21
C ASP A 42 21.11 -11.43 -0.76
N SER A 43 22.27 -11.32 -0.08
CA SER A 43 22.39 -10.92 1.33
C SER A 43 22.58 -9.41 1.55
N SER A 44 22.54 -8.59 0.52
CA SER A 44 22.93 -7.17 0.63
C SER A 44 22.09 -6.37 1.64
N ILE A 45 20.79 -6.68 1.73
CA ILE A 45 19.88 -6.05 2.69
C ILE A 45 20.11 -6.62 4.09
N GLU A 46 20.31 -7.94 4.22
CA GLU A 46 20.62 -8.62 5.48
C GLU A 46 21.89 -8.06 6.12
N ASP A 47 22.96 -7.94 5.33
CA ASP A 47 24.25 -7.39 5.77
C ASP A 47 24.09 -5.94 6.25
N TYR A 48 23.35 -5.14 5.49
CA TYR A 48 23.08 -3.76 5.89
C TYR A 48 22.25 -3.68 7.17
N VAL A 49 21.17 -4.43 7.28
CA VAL A 49 20.31 -4.45 8.48
C VAL A 49 21.09 -4.89 9.71
N SER A 50 21.95 -5.90 9.57
CA SER A 50 22.82 -6.38 10.66
C SER A 50 23.79 -5.30 11.16
N SER A 51 24.20 -4.38 10.29
CA SER A 51 25.09 -3.26 10.66
C SER A 51 24.40 -2.13 11.42
N LEU A 52 23.04 -2.05 11.39
CA LEU A 52 22.30 -0.91 11.94
C LEU A 52 22.22 -0.86 13.46
N ASN A 53 22.41 -1.99 14.16
CA ASN A 53 22.27 -2.10 15.63
C ASN A 53 20.97 -1.47 16.18
N ASN A 54 19.85 -1.58 15.45
CA ASN A 54 18.57 -1.00 15.83
C ASN A 54 17.73 -2.00 16.63
N PRO A 55 17.52 -1.82 17.95
CA PRO A 55 16.77 -2.76 18.78
C PRO A 55 15.27 -2.79 18.47
N ASN A 56 14.75 -1.82 17.73
CA ASN A 56 13.34 -1.77 17.32
C ASN A 56 13.12 -2.34 15.91
N LEU A 57 14.14 -2.97 15.30
CA LEU A 57 14.06 -3.57 13.98
C LEU A 57 14.01 -5.09 14.09
N ILE A 58 12.99 -5.67 13.47
CA ILE A 58 12.82 -7.12 13.29
C ILE A 58 13.08 -7.40 11.82
N TYR A 59 14.02 -8.30 11.51
CA TYR A 59 14.34 -8.72 10.15
C TYR A 59 14.00 -10.20 9.94
N ARG A 60 13.43 -10.50 8.78
CA ARG A 60 13.15 -11.88 8.32
C ARG A 60 13.43 -11.98 6.83
N HIS A 61 14.28 -12.92 6.46
CA HIS A 61 14.61 -13.26 5.08
C HIS A 61 13.91 -14.57 4.67
N HIS A 62 13.34 -14.59 3.48
CA HIS A 62 12.73 -15.79 2.89
C HIS A 62 13.70 -16.47 1.93
N VAL A 63 14.07 -17.70 2.26
CA VAL A 63 14.88 -18.56 1.38
C VAL A 63 14.22 -19.93 1.32
N PRO A 64 13.68 -20.33 0.16
CA PRO A 64 13.55 -19.58 -1.10
C PRO A 64 12.54 -18.42 -1.01
N SER A 65 12.56 -17.53 -2.02
CA SER A 65 11.60 -16.43 -2.14
C SER A 65 10.15 -16.92 -2.03
N ALA A 66 9.37 -16.22 -1.21
CA ALA A 66 7.95 -16.54 -0.97
C ALA A 66 7.01 -15.89 -2.00
N GLY A 67 7.51 -14.91 -2.75
CA GLY A 67 6.75 -14.04 -3.64
C GLY A 67 6.11 -12.86 -2.90
N ALA A 68 5.93 -11.75 -3.63
CA ALA A 68 5.59 -10.44 -3.06
C ALA A 68 4.41 -10.47 -2.06
N VAL A 69 3.27 -11.04 -2.45
CA VAL A 69 2.05 -11.04 -1.61
C VAL A 69 2.24 -11.85 -0.33
N ASN A 70 2.93 -13.00 -0.40
CA ASN A 70 3.21 -13.81 0.79
C ASN A 70 4.21 -13.10 1.71
N ASN A 71 5.21 -12.41 1.15
CA ASN A 71 6.16 -11.59 1.88
C ASN A 71 5.43 -10.46 2.65
N TRP A 72 4.50 -9.75 2.00
CA TRP A 72 3.68 -8.72 2.66
C TRP A 72 2.84 -9.29 3.80
N ASN A 73 2.19 -10.42 3.58
CA ASN A 73 1.38 -11.10 4.59
C ASN A 73 2.22 -11.55 5.79
N HIS A 74 3.44 -12.06 5.55
CA HIS A 74 4.35 -12.40 6.64
C HIS A 74 4.72 -11.17 7.48
N GLY A 75 4.99 -10.02 6.84
CA GLY A 75 5.23 -8.76 7.55
C GLY A 75 4.04 -8.32 8.41
N LEU A 76 2.81 -8.48 7.90
CA LEU A 76 1.59 -8.18 8.66
C LEU A 76 1.44 -9.10 9.89
N GLN A 77 1.79 -10.39 9.77
CA GLN A 77 1.71 -11.35 10.88
C GLN A 77 2.71 -11.04 12.00
N LEU A 78 3.86 -10.46 11.67
CA LEU A 78 4.89 -10.06 12.63
C LEU A 78 4.58 -8.72 13.33
N ALA A 79 3.62 -7.95 12.83
CA ALA A 79 3.28 -6.64 13.37
C ALA A 79 2.71 -6.74 14.80
N SER A 80 3.36 -6.08 15.77
CA SER A 80 2.95 -6.09 17.17
C SER A 80 2.39 -4.76 17.67
N GLY A 81 2.65 -3.66 16.96
CA GLY A 81 2.19 -2.32 17.30
C GLY A 81 0.67 -2.15 17.23
N LYS A 82 0.18 -1.09 17.87
CA LYS A 82 -1.26 -0.78 17.91
C LYS A 82 -1.80 -0.41 16.51
N TYR A 83 -0.98 0.26 15.71
CA TYR A 83 -1.29 0.70 14.34
C TYR A 83 -0.26 0.16 13.38
N VAL A 84 -0.67 -0.14 12.15
CA VAL A 84 0.18 -0.78 11.14
C VAL A 84 0.18 0.04 9.86
N ILE A 85 1.34 0.14 9.23
CA ILE A 85 1.57 0.69 7.90
C ILE A 85 2.44 -0.30 7.14
N VAL A 86 2.10 -0.60 5.89
CA VAL A 86 2.97 -1.33 4.96
C VAL A 86 3.62 -0.32 4.04
N LEU A 87 4.91 -0.05 4.26
CA LEU A 87 5.71 0.89 3.48
C LEU A 87 6.62 0.09 2.55
N HIS A 88 6.33 0.03 1.25
CA HIS A 88 7.19 -0.68 0.32
C HIS A 88 8.56 -0.02 0.22
N HIS A 89 9.59 -0.79 -0.14
CA HIS A 89 10.96 -0.29 -0.18
C HIS A 89 11.21 0.82 -1.21
N ASP A 90 10.33 0.96 -2.21
CA ASP A 90 10.35 2.03 -3.22
C ASP A 90 9.51 3.26 -2.82
N GLU A 91 9.16 3.38 -1.54
CA GLU A 91 8.32 4.44 -0.99
C GLU A 91 8.96 5.08 0.25
N ALA A 92 8.56 6.32 0.55
CA ALA A 92 9.06 7.04 1.71
C ALA A 92 8.00 7.98 2.28
N PHE A 93 8.00 8.17 3.60
CA PHE A 93 7.27 9.28 4.22
C PHE A 93 7.85 10.61 3.76
N GLU A 94 7.01 11.55 3.37
CA GLU A 94 7.48 12.89 2.99
C GLU A 94 7.68 13.79 4.22
N GLU A 95 6.69 13.82 5.11
CA GLU A 95 6.72 14.68 6.29
C GLU A 95 7.35 13.95 7.47
N ASP A 96 8.25 14.63 8.20
CA ASP A 96 8.89 14.09 9.41
C ASP A 96 7.89 13.91 10.57
N ASN A 97 6.73 14.59 10.52
CA ASN A 97 5.64 14.46 11.50
C ASN A 97 4.49 13.55 11.03
N TYR A 98 4.73 12.69 10.03
CA TYR A 98 3.70 11.81 9.47
C TYR A 98 3.09 10.89 10.53
N LEU A 99 3.92 10.21 11.32
CA LEU A 99 3.44 9.31 12.39
C LEU A 99 2.75 10.05 13.52
N THR A 100 3.23 11.23 13.93
CA THR A 100 2.57 12.10 14.92
C THR A 100 1.18 12.49 14.46
N SER A 101 1.05 12.90 13.19
CA SER A 101 -0.23 13.27 12.60
C SER A 101 -1.22 12.11 12.55
N LEU A 102 -0.76 10.91 12.18
CA LEU A 102 -1.58 9.70 12.24
C LEU A 102 -2.05 9.39 13.67
N ASN A 103 -1.13 9.45 14.64
CA ASN A 103 -1.46 9.15 16.04
C ASN A 103 -2.57 10.06 16.54
N VAL A 104 -2.51 11.37 16.28
CA VAL A 104 -3.57 12.33 16.64
C VAL A 104 -4.94 11.91 16.08
N GLN A 105 -4.99 11.41 14.86
CA GLN A 105 -6.26 10.98 14.26
C GLN A 105 -6.75 9.65 14.83
N PHE A 106 -5.85 8.70 15.07
CA PHE A 106 -6.22 7.45 15.72
C PHE A 106 -6.77 7.66 17.14
N GLN A 107 -6.23 8.62 17.90
CA GLN A 107 -6.76 9.00 19.23
C GLN A 107 -8.19 9.57 19.14
N LYS A 108 -8.60 10.16 18.01
CA LYS A 108 -9.99 10.56 17.74
C LYS A 108 -10.92 9.39 17.38
N GLY A 109 -10.41 8.15 17.44
CA GLY A 109 -11.18 6.92 17.29
C GLY A 109 -11.37 6.45 15.85
N TYR A 110 -10.63 6.98 14.87
CA TYR A 110 -10.62 6.41 13.51
C TYR A 110 -9.98 5.04 13.51
N ASP A 111 -10.41 4.17 12.60
CA ASP A 111 -9.91 2.81 12.44
C ASP A 111 -8.91 2.69 11.31
N VAL A 112 -9.12 3.48 10.25
CA VAL A 112 -8.29 3.50 9.03
C VAL A 112 -8.09 4.95 8.60
N LEU A 113 -6.85 5.29 8.29
CA LEU A 113 -6.43 6.59 7.80
C LEU A 113 -5.84 6.42 6.40
N VAL A 114 -6.17 7.32 5.50
CA VAL A 114 -5.67 7.29 4.11
C VAL A 114 -4.99 8.63 3.83
N SER A 115 -3.74 8.59 3.39
CA SER A 115 -2.94 9.74 2.95
C SER A 115 -2.90 9.85 1.42
N ARG A 116 -2.17 10.82 0.89
CA ARG A 116 -1.89 10.97 -0.53
C ARG A 116 -0.61 10.26 -0.96
N VAL A 117 -0.52 9.99 -2.25
CA VAL A 117 0.74 9.60 -2.90
C VAL A 117 1.25 10.72 -3.81
N LYS A 118 2.57 10.94 -3.78
CA LYS A 118 3.31 11.69 -4.78
C LYS A 118 4.17 10.70 -5.57
N VAL A 119 3.94 10.62 -6.87
CA VAL A 119 4.67 9.67 -7.74
C VAL A 119 5.79 10.40 -8.45
N PHE A 120 7.02 9.92 -8.27
CA PHE A 120 8.21 10.40 -8.96
C PHE A 120 8.61 9.42 -10.08
N ASN A 121 9.06 9.97 -11.21
CA ASN A 121 9.60 9.20 -12.31
C ASN A 121 10.74 10.00 -12.95
N GLY A 122 11.98 9.48 -12.92
CA GLY A 122 13.18 10.21 -13.30
C GLY A 122 13.41 11.45 -12.44
N GLY A 123 13.11 11.37 -11.13
CA GLY A 123 13.19 12.50 -10.21
C GLY A 123 12.13 13.59 -10.43
N ILE A 124 11.26 13.45 -11.43
CA ILE A 124 10.21 14.44 -11.77
C ILE A 124 8.90 14.02 -11.12
N LEU A 125 8.31 14.93 -10.33
CA LEU A 125 6.97 14.70 -9.74
C LEU A 125 5.94 14.62 -10.86
N LYS A 126 5.32 13.47 -11.03
CA LYS A 126 4.13 13.28 -11.86
C LYS A 126 2.91 13.49 -10.97
N SER A 127 2.38 14.69 -10.92
CA SER A 127 1.15 14.97 -10.21
C SER A 127 0.00 14.18 -10.84
N ASN A 128 -0.51 13.19 -10.11
CA ASN A 128 -1.69 12.40 -10.45
C ASN A 128 -2.72 12.45 -9.33
N MET A 129 -2.75 13.54 -8.58
CA MET A 129 -3.62 13.66 -7.42
C MET A 129 -5.07 13.86 -7.85
N PHE A 130 -5.93 13.00 -7.35
CA PHE A 130 -7.38 13.21 -7.42
C PHE A 130 -7.80 14.32 -6.45
N SER A 131 -8.89 15.02 -6.76
CA SER A 131 -9.41 16.03 -5.84
C SER A 131 -9.80 15.42 -4.49
N GLU A 132 -9.81 16.24 -3.44
CA GLU A 132 -10.20 15.79 -2.10
C GLU A 132 -11.62 15.22 -2.08
N ALA A 133 -12.54 15.79 -2.86
CA ALA A 133 -13.92 15.32 -2.99
C ALA A 133 -13.97 13.89 -3.58
N VAL A 134 -13.19 13.62 -4.62
CA VAL A 134 -13.07 12.28 -5.22
C VAL A 134 -12.50 11.29 -4.22
N MET A 135 -11.39 11.63 -3.55
CA MET A 135 -10.79 10.77 -2.53
C MET A 135 -11.79 10.43 -1.42
N LYS A 136 -12.49 11.42 -0.87
CA LYS A 136 -13.53 11.23 0.15
C LYS A 136 -14.68 10.37 -0.34
N GLY A 137 -15.12 10.54 -1.59
CA GLY A 137 -16.18 9.75 -2.21
C GLY A 137 -15.80 8.28 -2.35
N PHE A 138 -14.62 7.97 -2.86
CA PHE A 138 -14.14 6.59 -3.05
C PHE A 138 -13.84 5.92 -1.70
N ILE A 139 -13.20 6.62 -0.77
CA ILE A 139 -12.97 6.12 0.59
C ILE A 139 -14.32 5.95 1.30
N GLY A 140 -15.28 6.84 1.08
CA GLY A 140 -16.66 6.78 1.60
C GLY A 140 -17.45 5.58 1.06
N CYS A 141 -17.21 5.16 -0.18
CA CYS A 141 -17.82 3.98 -0.82
C CYS A 141 -16.73 3.07 -1.40
N PRO A 142 -16.07 2.21 -0.60
CA PRO A 142 -14.89 1.45 -1.03
C PRO A 142 -15.12 0.53 -2.24
N SER A 143 -16.35 0.17 -2.57
CA SER A 143 -16.67 -0.57 -3.79
C SER A 143 -16.25 0.18 -5.06
N LEU A 144 -16.22 1.52 -5.03
CA LEU A 144 -15.79 2.34 -6.16
C LEU A 144 -14.30 2.17 -6.49
N LEU A 145 -13.48 1.73 -5.53
CA LEU A 145 -12.06 1.46 -5.76
C LEU A 145 -11.84 0.39 -6.85
N PHE A 146 -12.82 -0.49 -7.06
CA PHE A 146 -12.78 -1.47 -8.16
C PHE A 146 -13.00 -0.86 -9.55
N LEU A 147 -13.46 0.41 -9.65
CA LEU A 147 -13.46 1.17 -10.90
C LEU A 147 -12.11 1.82 -11.17
N CYS A 148 -11.52 2.39 -10.12
CA CYS A 148 -10.24 3.08 -10.20
C CYS A 148 -9.58 3.09 -8.81
N ASN A 149 -8.34 2.59 -8.73
CA ASN A 149 -7.53 2.79 -7.53
C ASN A 149 -7.12 4.27 -7.44
N VAL A 150 -7.83 5.03 -6.60
CA VAL A 150 -7.53 6.44 -6.35
C VAL A 150 -6.57 6.62 -5.17
N ILE A 151 -6.37 5.59 -4.34
CA ILE A 151 -5.51 5.64 -3.15
C ILE A 151 -4.03 5.60 -3.57
N GLY A 152 -3.70 4.73 -4.52
CA GLY A 152 -2.31 4.47 -4.90
C GLY A 152 -1.77 3.23 -4.19
N PRO A 153 -0.54 3.27 -3.66
CA PRO A 153 0.09 2.13 -3.00
C PRO A 153 -0.44 1.89 -1.58
N CYS A 154 -0.19 0.69 -1.04
CA CYS A 154 -0.70 0.32 0.29
C CYS A 154 -0.10 1.14 1.44
N SER A 155 1.05 1.76 1.26
CA SER A 155 1.67 2.69 2.21
C SER A 155 0.84 3.93 2.52
N CYS A 156 -0.07 4.31 1.61
CA CYS A 156 -1.03 5.37 1.86
C CYS A 156 -2.10 4.99 2.91
N VAL A 157 -2.15 3.74 3.37
CA VAL A 157 -3.17 3.26 4.30
C VAL A 157 -2.56 2.84 5.63
N ALA A 158 -2.88 3.59 6.69
CA ALA A 158 -2.57 3.24 8.07
C ALA A 158 -3.84 2.72 8.77
N PHE A 159 -3.73 1.68 9.59
CA PHE A 159 -4.90 1.06 10.21
C PHE A 159 -4.60 0.46 11.59
N LYS A 160 -5.65 0.26 12.40
CA LYS A 160 -5.53 -0.43 13.68
C LYS A 160 -5.16 -1.89 13.47
N ARG A 161 -4.18 -2.42 14.21
CA ARG A 161 -3.75 -3.83 14.16
C ARG A 161 -4.91 -4.82 14.34
N ALA A 162 -5.92 -4.46 15.13
CA ALA A 162 -7.13 -5.29 15.31
C ALA A 162 -7.93 -5.52 14.00
N HIS A 163 -7.59 -4.81 12.92
CA HIS A 163 -8.20 -4.94 11.61
C HIS A 163 -7.27 -5.57 10.56
N ILE A 164 -6.13 -6.15 11.00
CA ILE A 164 -5.25 -6.90 10.09
C ILE A 164 -6.08 -7.91 9.30
N THR A 165 -5.84 -7.91 8.01
CA THR A 165 -6.39 -8.88 7.05
C THR A 165 -5.34 -9.12 5.98
N ASP A 166 -5.10 -10.38 5.63
CA ASP A 166 -4.09 -10.73 4.64
C ASP A 166 -4.46 -10.21 3.25
N PHE A 167 -3.46 -9.88 2.46
CA PHE A 167 -3.61 -9.71 1.02
C PHE A 167 -4.01 -11.06 0.40
N ASP A 168 -4.90 -11.04 -0.58
CA ASP A 168 -5.34 -12.27 -1.27
C ASP A 168 -4.28 -12.68 -2.30
N ASN A 169 -3.51 -13.72 -1.99
CA ASN A 169 -2.39 -14.20 -2.81
C ASN A 169 -2.80 -14.88 -4.14
N ARG A 170 -4.09 -15.01 -4.40
CA ARG A 170 -4.62 -15.46 -5.70
C ARG A 170 -4.70 -14.32 -6.71
N LEU A 171 -4.61 -13.07 -6.24
CA LEU A 171 -4.66 -11.87 -7.07
C LEU A 171 -3.26 -11.42 -7.45
N ASN A 172 -3.14 -10.79 -8.62
CA ASN A 172 -1.88 -10.27 -9.12
C ASN A 172 -1.88 -8.75 -9.35
N TRP A 173 -3.02 -8.17 -9.76
CA TRP A 173 -3.14 -6.75 -10.11
C TRP A 173 -4.08 -5.97 -9.19
N LEU A 174 -5.20 -6.57 -8.81
CA LEU A 174 -6.21 -5.94 -7.95
C LEU A 174 -6.01 -6.29 -6.46
N VAL A 175 -4.81 -6.72 -6.08
CA VAL A 175 -4.43 -7.11 -4.72
C VAL A 175 -4.71 -5.99 -3.73
N ASP A 176 -4.18 -4.79 -4.01
CA ASP A 176 -4.33 -3.61 -3.14
C ASP A 176 -5.79 -3.18 -3.04
N VAL A 177 -6.50 -3.17 -4.18
CA VAL A 177 -7.90 -2.73 -4.24
C VAL A 177 -8.81 -3.64 -3.41
N ASP A 178 -8.62 -4.97 -3.50
CA ASP A 178 -9.33 -5.93 -2.67
C ASP A 178 -9.02 -5.73 -1.17
N TRP A 179 -7.74 -5.50 -0.86
CA TRP A 179 -7.30 -5.27 0.51
C TRP A 179 -7.88 -3.97 1.08
N TYR A 180 -7.86 -2.85 0.32
CA TYR A 180 -8.49 -1.59 0.72
C TYR A 180 -9.99 -1.75 0.96
N TYR A 181 -10.70 -2.43 0.07
CA TYR A 181 -12.12 -2.68 0.25
C TYR A 181 -12.40 -3.36 1.59
N ARG A 182 -11.64 -4.39 1.95
CA ARG A 182 -11.81 -5.13 3.21
C ARG A 182 -11.45 -4.30 4.43
N LEU A 183 -10.39 -3.51 4.37
CA LEU A 183 -9.97 -2.60 5.44
C LEU A 183 -10.93 -1.44 5.66
N LEU A 184 -11.45 -0.85 4.58
CA LEU A 184 -12.27 0.35 4.65
C LEU A 184 -13.74 0.05 4.93
N LYS A 185 -14.23 -1.12 4.55
CA LYS A 185 -15.63 -1.49 4.69
C LYS A 185 -16.07 -1.50 6.16
N ARG A 186 -17.14 -0.74 6.46
CA ARG A 186 -17.74 -0.66 7.81
C ARG A 186 -16.81 -0.17 8.92
N LYS A 187 -15.77 0.60 8.59
CA LYS A 187 -14.81 1.19 9.52
C LYS A 187 -14.97 2.70 9.60
N ARG A 188 -14.57 3.30 10.74
CA ARG A 188 -14.38 4.75 10.84
C ARG A 188 -13.09 5.12 10.12
N ARG A 189 -13.21 5.78 8.98
CA ARG A 189 -12.11 6.11 8.08
C ARG A 189 -11.99 7.60 7.87
N LYS A 190 -10.78 8.08 7.64
CA LYS A 190 -10.52 9.49 7.35
C LYS A 190 -9.46 9.62 6.26
N PHE A 191 -9.68 10.54 5.35
CA PHE A 191 -8.69 10.98 4.40
C PHE A 191 -7.90 12.17 4.97
N LEU A 192 -6.57 12.13 4.83
CA LEU A 192 -5.61 13.13 5.32
C LEU A 192 -4.89 13.76 4.14
N ASP A 193 -5.44 14.84 3.64
CA ASP A 193 -5.01 15.52 2.42
C ASP A 193 -3.59 16.10 2.50
N HIS A 194 -3.14 16.40 3.68
CA HIS A 194 -1.86 17.06 3.98
C HIS A 194 -0.70 16.09 4.29
N LEU A 195 -0.95 14.78 4.26
CA LEU A 195 0.09 13.77 4.46
C LEU A 195 0.37 13.04 3.16
N HIS A 196 1.66 12.83 2.87
CA HIS A 196 2.09 12.26 1.60
C HIS A 196 3.05 11.09 1.76
N ILE A 197 2.88 10.13 0.87
CA ILE A 197 3.86 9.09 0.59
C ILE A 197 4.53 9.43 -0.74
N ASN A 198 5.85 9.47 -0.76
CA ASN A 198 6.63 9.55 -1.98
C ASN A 198 6.82 8.14 -2.54
N SER A 199 6.45 7.90 -3.79
CA SER A 199 6.63 6.63 -4.49
C SER A 199 7.57 6.85 -5.67
N PHE A 200 8.68 6.08 -5.70
CA PHE A 200 9.76 6.20 -6.69
C PHE A 200 9.62 5.14 -7.77
N ASN A 201 9.25 5.57 -8.96
CA ASN A 201 8.92 4.68 -10.07
C ASN A 201 10.05 4.45 -11.08
N ASP A 202 11.31 4.68 -10.70
CA ASP A 202 12.46 4.75 -11.63
C ASP A 202 13.33 3.49 -11.65
N HIS A 203 12.85 2.37 -11.10
CA HIS A 203 13.61 1.13 -11.00
C HIS A 203 13.01 0.02 -11.87
N GLU A 204 13.86 -0.93 -12.28
CA GLU A 204 13.47 -2.03 -13.17
C GLU A 204 12.71 -3.14 -12.44
N ASP A 205 12.93 -3.28 -11.12
CA ASP A 205 12.42 -4.38 -10.29
C ASP A 205 10.91 -4.27 -9.95
N LYS A 206 10.18 -3.37 -10.60
CA LYS A 206 8.74 -3.23 -10.37
C LYS A 206 7.99 -4.49 -10.73
N ILE A 207 7.09 -4.91 -9.87
CA ILE A 207 6.13 -5.99 -10.14
C ILE A 207 5.35 -5.70 -11.44
N THR A 208 5.00 -4.42 -11.70
CA THR A 208 4.28 -3.99 -12.91
C THR A 208 5.03 -4.22 -14.22
N ASN A 209 6.36 -4.32 -14.18
CA ASN A 209 7.19 -4.62 -15.35
C ASN A 209 7.28 -6.13 -15.63
N GLN A 210 6.96 -6.96 -14.64
CA GLN A 210 7.12 -8.41 -14.69
C GLN A 210 5.83 -9.15 -15.04
N ILE A 211 4.69 -8.45 -15.09
CA ILE A 211 3.38 -9.06 -15.32
C ILE A 211 2.67 -8.45 -16.55
N ASP A 212 1.91 -9.28 -17.27
CA ASP A 212 0.90 -8.76 -18.20
C ASP A 212 -0.29 -8.24 -17.40
N VAL A 213 -0.34 -6.90 -17.24
CA VAL A 213 -1.35 -6.21 -16.47
C VAL A 213 -2.77 -6.52 -16.96
N LYS A 214 -3.00 -6.53 -18.30
CA LYS A 214 -4.34 -6.79 -18.85
C LYS A 214 -4.79 -8.21 -18.54
N GLN A 215 -3.92 -9.19 -18.75
CA GLN A 215 -4.23 -10.59 -18.46
C GLN A 215 -4.46 -10.83 -16.97
N SER A 216 -3.61 -10.25 -16.11
CA SER A 216 -3.72 -10.34 -14.65
C SER A 216 -5.05 -9.73 -14.17
N GLU A 217 -5.43 -8.55 -14.65
CA GLU A 217 -6.68 -7.90 -14.27
C GLU A 217 -7.92 -8.71 -14.68
N VAL A 218 -7.92 -9.35 -15.86
CA VAL A 218 -9.01 -10.24 -16.28
C VAL A 218 -9.15 -11.44 -15.33
N LYS A 219 -8.04 -12.07 -14.96
CA LYS A 219 -8.02 -13.19 -14.02
C LYS A 219 -8.53 -12.76 -12.64
N ASP A 220 -8.05 -11.63 -12.15
CA ASP A 220 -8.45 -11.09 -10.85
C ASP A 220 -9.93 -10.76 -10.80
N ILE A 221 -10.48 -10.15 -11.86
CA ILE A 221 -11.91 -9.86 -11.97
C ILE A 221 -12.74 -11.16 -11.89
N ALA A 222 -12.29 -12.25 -12.48
CA ALA A 222 -12.98 -13.54 -12.40
C ALA A 222 -13.00 -14.06 -10.94
N ILE A 223 -11.85 -14.04 -10.25
CA ILE A 223 -11.73 -14.44 -8.84
C ILE A 223 -12.63 -13.57 -7.95
N LEU A 224 -12.58 -12.25 -8.13
CA LEU A 224 -13.34 -11.29 -7.32
C LEU A 224 -14.84 -11.38 -7.54
N ASN A 225 -15.32 -11.70 -8.75
CA ASN A 225 -16.74 -11.96 -9.02
C ASN A 225 -17.26 -13.18 -8.24
N VAL A 226 -16.46 -14.22 -8.08
CA VAL A 226 -16.81 -15.37 -7.24
C VAL A 226 -16.76 -14.99 -5.76
N LYS A 227 -15.67 -14.33 -5.31
CA LYS A 227 -15.49 -13.88 -3.93
C LYS A 227 -16.61 -12.97 -3.44
N TYR A 228 -17.08 -12.06 -4.30
CA TYR A 228 -18.08 -11.04 -3.98
C TYR A 228 -19.44 -11.26 -4.69
N LYS A 229 -19.82 -12.51 -4.93
CA LYS A 229 -21.03 -12.88 -5.70
C LYS A 229 -22.33 -12.22 -5.20
N TYR A 230 -22.43 -11.89 -3.92
CA TYR A 230 -23.62 -11.26 -3.32
C TYR A 230 -23.51 -9.73 -3.18
N HIS A 231 -22.43 -9.11 -3.66
CA HIS A 231 -22.22 -7.65 -3.58
C HIS A 231 -22.51 -6.97 -4.92
N LEU A 232 -23.79 -6.64 -5.18
CA LEU A 232 -24.22 -6.11 -6.48
C LEU A 232 -23.40 -4.89 -6.94
N LEU A 233 -23.28 -3.85 -6.10
CA LEU A 233 -22.53 -2.64 -6.45
C LEU A 233 -21.07 -2.94 -6.83
N LEU A 234 -20.38 -3.76 -6.04
CA LEU A 234 -19.00 -4.14 -6.32
C LEU A 234 -18.89 -4.88 -7.66
N ARG A 235 -19.81 -5.81 -7.94
CA ARG A 235 -19.85 -6.52 -9.23
C ARG A 235 -20.12 -5.59 -10.41
N CYS A 236 -20.99 -4.59 -10.24
CA CYS A 236 -21.19 -3.55 -11.26
C CYS A 236 -19.87 -2.78 -11.49
N CYS A 237 -19.14 -2.42 -10.43
CA CYS A 237 -17.83 -1.78 -10.56
C CYS A 237 -16.82 -2.66 -11.31
N LEU A 238 -16.73 -3.95 -10.97
CA LEU A 238 -15.85 -4.90 -11.67
C LEU A 238 -16.25 -5.06 -13.16
N PHE A 239 -17.54 -5.10 -13.45
CA PHE A 239 -18.01 -5.16 -14.82
C PHE A 239 -17.63 -3.92 -15.63
N ILE A 240 -17.88 -2.73 -15.07
CA ILE A 240 -17.49 -1.45 -15.70
C ILE A 240 -15.97 -1.41 -15.89
N ASN A 241 -15.17 -1.77 -14.89
CA ASN A 241 -13.70 -1.81 -15.01
C ASN A 241 -13.27 -2.73 -16.16
N LYS A 242 -13.86 -3.91 -16.27
CA LYS A 242 -13.59 -4.85 -17.39
C LYS A 242 -13.91 -4.21 -18.74
N MET A 243 -15.05 -3.55 -18.89
CA MET A 243 -15.44 -2.87 -20.13
C MET A 243 -14.47 -1.73 -20.45
N VAL A 244 -14.12 -0.90 -19.47
CA VAL A 244 -13.15 0.18 -19.61
C VAL A 244 -11.79 -0.32 -20.07
N MET A 245 -11.36 -1.46 -19.59
CA MET A 245 -10.10 -2.09 -19.97
C MET A 245 -10.19 -2.64 -21.41
N LEU A 246 -11.26 -3.33 -21.78
CA LEU A 246 -11.45 -3.91 -23.11
C LEU A 246 -11.47 -2.84 -24.21
N TYR A 247 -12.08 -1.69 -23.95
CA TYR A 247 -12.16 -0.57 -24.90
C TYR A 247 -11.07 0.48 -24.71
N ASP A 248 -10.05 0.21 -23.89
CA ASP A 248 -8.89 1.09 -23.61
C ASP A 248 -9.27 2.49 -23.09
N LEU A 249 -10.41 2.60 -22.41
CA LEU A 249 -10.98 3.86 -21.91
C LEU A 249 -10.38 4.36 -20.58
N LYS A 250 -9.40 3.64 -20.00
CA LYS A 250 -8.81 3.99 -18.68
C LYS A 250 -8.26 5.42 -18.63
N SER A 251 -7.63 5.87 -19.71
CA SER A 251 -7.10 7.24 -19.80
C SER A 251 -8.19 8.30 -19.78
N ILE A 252 -9.32 8.02 -20.43
CA ILE A 252 -10.49 8.92 -20.50
C ILE A 252 -11.16 9.02 -19.13
N ILE A 253 -11.41 7.88 -18.47
CA ILE A 253 -12.02 7.86 -17.14
C ILE A 253 -11.14 8.57 -16.11
N LYS A 254 -9.83 8.31 -16.10
CA LYS A 254 -8.89 9.01 -15.23
C LYS A 254 -8.94 10.54 -15.45
N LYS A 255 -9.07 11.02 -16.68
CA LYS A 255 -9.23 12.44 -16.97
C LYS A 255 -10.55 13.02 -16.45
N LEU A 256 -11.65 12.27 -16.54
CA LEU A 256 -12.96 12.70 -16.04
C LEU A 256 -13.02 12.77 -14.51
N ILE A 257 -12.40 11.81 -13.82
CA ILE A 257 -12.40 11.75 -12.34
C ILE A 257 -11.43 12.78 -11.73
N ARG A 258 -10.43 13.27 -12.48
CA ARG A 258 -9.45 14.29 -12.03
C ARG A 258 -9.95 15.74 -12.13
N LYS A 259 -10.99 15.99 -12.91
CA LYS A 259 -11.67 17.30 -12.99
C LYS A 259 -12.61 17.47 -11.80
#